data_33c1451483243f4c2d651377383918ee
#
_entry.id   33c1451483243f4c2d651377383918ee
#
_cell.length_a   1.000
_cell.length_b   1.000
_cell.length_c   1.000
_cell.angle_alpha   90.00
_cell.angle_beta   90.00
_cell.angle_gamma   90.00
#
_symmetry.space_group_name_H-M   'P 1'
#
loop_
_entity.id
_entity.type
_entity.pdbx_description
1 polymer ?
#
loop_
_entity_poly.entity_id
_entity_poly.type
_entity_poly.pdbx_seq_one_letter_code
_entity_poly.pdbx_strand_id
1 'polypeptide(L)'
;LPADKRVFIKEYTRALREGASALFVGAGISRAAGYVDWKLLLKDIASDLDLDIDRETDLIALAQYHVNSRGARDRINQLLIDEFLEHVELTPSHHLIATLPVDTIWTTNYDDLLENAFSQAKKRTDVKRRPEDFAITRKHADVTIYKMHGDKFSPAEAVLTKEDYETYNTTRELFTIALKGDLAKRTFLFVGFSFTDPNVMYILARVKQLLEANGRQHYCILKPPTKDRDGDYQCKRFEHWLKDLHRYNIQPVLIDGYDEVPRILAEINHRSHLGDVFISGSAADFEPLGKTKFNELCRVLGAELIENGFNVISGFGLGVGDMVIVGAMQSLGRNDDDRLQLWPFPQQVPDGQDRAAFWRRYRERMISNAGVCVVLAGNKLVSGAVVPADGVRQEVEIARAKGRIIIPVGATGHVARQLWEEYRAAPQEWYGKPEIIPKLVVLGDSSAPVGSLVQAVIDIIKSLDN
;
A
#
# COMPACT_ATOMS: atom_id res chain seq x y z
N LEU A 1 7.95 12.34 21.65
CA LEU A 1 8.93 11.32 21.33
C LEU A 1 8.62 10.76 19.94
N PRO A 2 9.63 10.37 19.13
CA PRO A 2 9.40 9.68 17.87
C PRO A 2 8.57 8.42 18.06
N ALA A 3 7.80 8.03 17.04
CA ALA A 3 7.00 6.81 17.09
C ALA A 3 7.91 5.57 17.04
N ASP A 4 7.55 4.55 17.80
CA ASP A 4 8.12 3.21 17.61
C ASP A 4 7.73 2.69 16.21
N LYS A 5 8.71 2.20 15.43
CA LYS A 5 8.49 1.74 14.06
C LYS A 5 7.44 0.62 13.97
N ARG A 6 7.39 -0.28 14.95
CA ARG A 6 6.42 -1.41 14.96
C ARG A 6 5.01 -0.90 15.22
N VAL A 7 4.86 0.01 16.21
CA VAL A 7 3.56 0.62 16.51
C VAL A 7 3.05 1.41 15.31
N PHE A 8 3.90 2.22 14.69
CA PHE A 8 3.57 2.97 13.49
C PHE A 8 3.09 2.05 12.35
N ILE A 9 3.86 1.02 12.01
CA ILE A 9 3.51 0.09 10.93
C ILE A 9 2.16 -0.57 11.22
N LYS A 10 1.92 -1.02 12.46
CA LYS A 10 0.65 -1.62 12.88
C LYS A 10 -0.52 -0.66 12.71
N GLU A 11 -0.42 0.56 13.24
CA GLU A 11 -1.50 1.54 13.22
C GLU A 11 -1.80 2.04 11.80
N TYR A 12 -0.76 2.31 11.00
CA TYR A 12 -0.95 2.76 9.63
C TYR A 12 -1.52 1.63 8.74
N THR A 13 -1.06 0.40 8.93
CA THR A 13 -1.62 -0.78 8.24
C THR A 13 -3.10 -0.98 8.58
N ARG A 14 -3.49 -0.78 9.85
CA ARG A 14 -4.90 -0.81 10.24
C ARG A 14 -5.71 0.25 9.47
N ALA A 15 -5.23 1.49 9.43
CA ALA A 15 -5.89 2.55 8.68
C ALA A 15 -5.98 2.25 7.17
N LEU A 16 -4.98 1.57 6.58
CA LEU A 16 -5.03 1.10 5.19
C LEU A 16 -6.16 0.08 4.96
N ARG A 17 -6.28 -0.91 5.83
CA ARG A 17 -7.34 -1.95 5.72
C ARG A 17 -8.74 -1.37 5.91
N GLU A 18 -8.86 -0.33 6.74
CA GLU A 18 -10.14 0.36 7.00
C GLU A 18 -10.50 1.38 5.88
N GLY A 19 -9.67 1.53 4.83
CA GLY A 19 -9.85 2.57 3.80
C GLY A 19 -9.75 4.00 4.35
N ALA A 20 -9.14 4.16 5.53
CA ALA A 20 -9.03 5.42 6.25
C ALA A 20 -7.59 5.98 6.23
N SER A 21 -6.83 5.68 5.20
CA SER A 21 -5.46 6.16 5.02
C SER A 21 -5.28 7.01 3.77
N ALA A 22 -4.20 7.79 3.75
CA ALA A 22 -3.71 8.50 2.57
C ALA A 22 -2.18 8.57 2.60
N LEU A 23 -1.57 8.78 1.44
CA LEU A 23 -0.16 9.12 1.33
C LEU A 23 0.01 10.60 0.98
N PHE A 24 1.04 11.22 1.53
CA PHE A 24 1.56 12.48 1.04
C PHE A 24 3.00 12.25 0.56
N VAL A 25 3.21 12.31 -0.75
CA VAL A 25 4.51 12.01 -1.38
C VAL A 25 5.19 13.33 -1.75
N GLY A 26 6.37 13.56 -1.19
CA GLY A 26 7.16 14.76 -1.47
C GLY A 26 8.35 14.49 -2.39
N ALA A 27 9.06 15.55 -2.73
CA ALA A 27 10.20 15.57 -3.68
C ALA A 27 11.34 14.62 -3.30
N GLY A 28 11.48 14.23 -2.04
CA GLY A 28 12.49 13.26 -1.60
C GLY A 28 12.39 11.90 -2.26
N ILE A 29 11.19 11.48 -2.69
CA ILE A 29 10.99 10.22 -3.43
C ILE A 29 11.46 10.39 -4.89
N SER A 30 11.15 11.51 -5.54
CA SER A 30 11.59 11.83 -6.90
C SER A 30 13.10 12.05 -6.98
N ARG A 31 13.70 12.67 -5.95
CA ARG A 31 15.14 12.83 -5.84
C ARG A 31 15.88 11.48 -5.82
N ALA A 32 15.31 10.47 -5.16
CA ALA A 32 15.87 9.12 -5.17
C ALA A 32 15.87 8.47 -6.57
N ALA A 33 15.03 8.95 -7.49
CA ALA A 33 15.01 8.53 -8.90
C ALA A 33 16.04 9.28 -9.78
N GLY A 34 16.59 10.39 -9.29
CA GLY A 34 17.61 11.17 -10.01
C GLY A 34 17.20 12.60 -10.34
N TYR A 35 15.94 13.00 -10.10
CA TYR A 35 15.56 14.40 -10.28
C TYR A 35 16.23 15.32 -9.25
N VAL A 36 16.48 16.55 -9.66
CA VAL A 36 17.10 17.55 -8.79
C VAL A 36 16.13 18.01 -7.70
N ASP A 37 16.68 18.47 -6.59
CA ASP A 37 15.89 19.16 -5.58
C ASP A 37 15.60 20.61 -6.00
N TRP A 38 14.66 21.22 -5.29
CA TRP A 38 14.20 22.58 -5.53
C TRP A 38 15.33 23.61 -5.57
N LYS A 39 16.35 23.46 -4.71
CA LYS A 39 17.49 24.36 -4.64
C LYS A 39 18.34 24.26 -5.91
N LEU A 40 18.59 23.05 -6.36
CA LEU A 40 19.37 22.79 -7.55
C LEU A 40 18.62 23.21 -8.83
N LEU A 41 17.29 23.00 -8.87
CA LEU A 41 16.43 23.47 -9.95
C LEU A 41 16.53 24.99 -10.16
N LEU A 42 16.57 25.77 -9.06
CA LEU A 42 16.64 27.22 -9.13
C LEU A 42 18.06 27.80 -9.21
N LYS A 43 19.09 26.95 -9.36
CA LYS A 43 20.49 27.39 -9.43
C LYS A 43 20.76 28.38 -10.57
N ASP A 44 20.22 28.08 -11.75
CA ASP A 44 20.38 28.94 -12.93
C ASP A 44 19.61 30.26 -12.77
N ILE A 45 18.44 30.21 -12.12
CA ILE A 45 17.65 31.39 -11.76
C ILE A 45 18.42 32.32 -10.81
N ALA A 46 19.10 31.77 -9.82
CA ALA A 46 19.94 32.55 -8.94
C ALA A 46 21.12 33.21 -9.70
N SER A 47 21.76 32.44 -10.59
CA SER A 47 22.84 32.94 -11.43
C SER A 47 22.37 34.05 -12.38
N ASP A 48 21.17 33.92 -12.96
CA ASP A 48 20.56 34.97 -13.83
C ASP A 48 20.31 36.29 -13.08
N LEU A 49 20.28 36.25 -11.74
CA LEU A 49 20.09 37.40 -10.85
C LEU A 49 21.39 37.86 -10.15
N ASP A 50 22.55 37.32 -10.52
CA ASP A 50 23.84 37.53 -9.83
C ASP A 50 23.79 37.17 -8.32
N LEU A 51 22.94 36.17 -7.94
CA LEU A 51 22.79 35.66 -6.60
C LEU A 51 23.43 34.29 -6.42
N ASP A 52 23.95 34.03 -5.22
CA ASP A 52 24.53 32.73 -4.84
C ASP A 52 23.45 31.83 -4.22
N ILE A 53 23.04 30.78 -4.93
CA ILE A 53 22.03 29.82 -4.49
C ILE A 53 22.32 29.18 -3.12
N ASP A 54 23.62 29.07 -2.75
CA ASP A 54 24.02 28.46 -1.48
C ASP A 54 23.76 29.37 -0.27
N ARG A 55 23.59 30.65 -0.51
CA ARG A 55 23.24 31.66 0.47
C ARG A 55 21.77 31.95 0.54
N GLU A 56 20.98 31.50 -0.46
CA GLU A 56 19.55 31.71 -0.51
C GLU A 56 18.80 30.68 0.35
N THR A 57 17.92 31.20 1.21
CA THR A 57 17.10 30.38 2.12
C THR A 57 15.62 30.41 1.76
N ASP A 58 15.17 31.44 1.05
CA ASP A 58 13.78 31.58 0.56
C ASP A 58 13.73 31.40 -0.97
N LEU A 59 13.63 30.15 -1.38
CA LEU A 59 13.61 29.77 -2.80
C LEU A 59 12.32 30.24 -3.51
N ILE A 60 11.24 30.43 -2.78
CA ILE A 60 9.97 30.95 -3.31
C ILE A 60 10.14 32.42 -3.68
N ALA A 61 10.78 33.20 -2.80
CA ALA A 61 11.10 34.60 -3.07
C ALA A 61 12.10 34.73 -4.24
N LEU A 62 13.10 33.85 -4.32
CA LEU A 62 14.08 33.84 -5.43
C LEU A 62 13.39 33.68 -6.79
N ALA A 63 12.44 32.72 -6.90
CA ALA A 63 11.65 32.53 -8.12
C ALA A 63 10.86 33.80 -8.48
N GLN A 64 10.28 34.48 -7.48
CA GLN A 64 9.55 35.73 -7.68
C GLN A 64 10.49 36.88 -8.14
N TYR A 65 11.67 37.01 -7.55
CA TYR A 65 12.64 38.02 -7.96
C TYR A 65 13.01 37.91 -9.44
N HIS A 66 13.17 36.68 -9.92
CA HIS A 66 13.45 36.47 -11.34
C HIS A 66 12.27 36.91 -12.23
N VAL A 67 11.03 36.55 -11.88
CA VAL A 67 9.85 37.00 -12.63
C VAL A 67 9.77 38.52 -12.64
N ASN A 68 9.99 39.18 -11.50
CA ASN A 68 9.95 40.63 -11.39
C ASN A 68 11.06 41.31 -12.24
N SER A 69 12.25 40.70 -12.28
CA SER A 69 13.40 41.24 -13.05
C SER A 69 13.21 41.09 -14.56
N ARG A 70 12.64 39.97 -15.01
CA ARG A 70 12.44 39.63 -16.42
C ARG A 70 11.10 40.09 -16.98
N GLY A 71 10.13 40.39 -16.13
CA GLY A 71 8.76 40.71 -16.50
C GLY A 71 7.97 39.55 -17.12
N ALA A 72 8.50 38.33 -17.07
CA ALA A 72 7.91 37.13 -17.63
C ALA A 72 8.31 35.86 -16.87
N ARG A 73 7.47 34.84 -16.94
CA ARG A 73 7.65 33.53 -16.27
C ARG A 73 8.30 32.46 -17.17
N ASP A 74 8.50 32.76 -18.45
CA ASP A 74 8.89 31.77 -19.48
C ASP A 74 10.12 30.96 -19.14
N ARG A 75 11.14 31.60 -18.54
CA ARG A 75 12.39 30.93 -18.15
C ARG A 75 12.15 29.89 -17.05
N ILE A 76 11.32 30.22 -16.05
CA ILE A 76 10.99 29.29 -14.94
C ILE A 76 10.15 28.11 -15.49
N ASN A 77 9.20 28.40 -16.38
CA ASN A 77 8.40 27.36 -17.04
C ASN A 77 9.28 26.42 -17.86
N GLN A 78 10.28 26.98 -18.58
CA GLN A 78 11.20 26.18 -19.37
C GLN A 78 12.09 25.29 -18.50
N LEU A 79 12.59 25.78 -17.37
CA LEU A 79 13.35 24.98 -16.42
C LEU A 79 12.57 23.78 -15.89
N LEU A 80 11.29 23.96 -15.60
CA LEU A 80 10.42 22.84 -15.21
C LEU A 80 10.29 21.81 -16.34
N ILE A 81 10.12 22.26 -17.57
CA ILE A 81 10.04 21.36 -18.72
C ILE A 81 11.36 20.60 -18.86
N ASP A 82 12.49 21.31 -18.90
CA ASP A 82 13.81 20.74 -19.15
C ASP A 82 14.19 19.70 -18.10
N GLU A 83 13.95 19.99 -16.81
CA GLU A 83 14.26 19.07 -15.72
C GLU A 83 13.47 17.76 -15.82
N PHE A 84 12.16 17.83 -16.16
CA PHE A 84 11.30 16.66 -16.18
C PHE A 84 11.10 16.06 -17.59
N LEU A 85 11.82 16.54 -18.61
CA LEU A 85 11.91 15.90 -19.93
C LEU A 85 12.74 14.61 -19.88
N GLU A 86 13.79 14.59 -19.07
CA GLU A 86 14.62 13.40 -18.92
C GLU A 86 13.83 12.24 -18.32
N HIS A 87 13.94 11.10 -18.99
CA HIS A 87 13.33 9.88 -18.47
C HIS A 87 14.20 9.29 -17.35
N VAL A 88 13.66 9.23 -16.16
CA VAL A 88 14.28 8.57 -15.01
C VAL A 88 13.58 7.27 -14.69
N GLU A 89 14.32 6.30 -14.16
CA GLU A 89 13.77 5.02 -13.77
C GLU A 89 13.00 5.10 -12.43
N LEU A 90 11.95 4.30 -12.32
CA LEU A 90 11.20 4.18 -11.09
C LEU A 90 12.04 3.49 -10.02
N THR A 91 12.04 4.04 -8.81
CA THR A 91 12.72 3.43 -7.67
C THR A 91 11.85 2.33 -7.03
N PRO A 92 12.45 1.44 -6.20
CA PRO A 92 11.68 0.49 -5.40
C PRO A 92 10.56 1.13 -4.58
N SER A 93 10.74 2.36 -4.08
CA SER A 93 9.70 3.09 -3.34
C SER A 93 8.48 3.42 -4.21
N HIS A 94 8.68 3.83 -5.48
CA HIS A 94 7.58 4.08 -6.41
C HIS A 94 6.76 2.81 -6.69
N HIS A 95 7.43 1.69 -6.94
CA HIS A 95 6.77 0.40 -7.15
C HIS A 95 5.98 -0.05 -5.92
N LEU A 96 6.55 0.11 -4.73
CA LEU A 96 5.88 -0.25 -3.48
C LEU A 96 4.66 0.65 -3.21
N ILE A 97 4.78 1.96 -3.41
CA ILE A 97 3.64 2.89 -3.30
C ILE A 97 2.50 2.46 -4.24
N ALA A 98 2.82 2.09 -5.47
CA ALA A 98 1.81 1.64 -6.42
C ALA A 98 1.16 0.28 -6.06
N THR A 99 1.79 -0.53 -5.19
CA THR A 99 1.21 -1.80 -4.72
C THR A 99 0.38 -1.65 -3.46
N LEU A 100 0.58 -0.60 -2.67
CA LEU A 100 -0.24 -0.35 -1.48
C LEU A 100 -1.73 -0.24 -1.82
N PRO A 101 -2.64 -0.72 -0.94
CA PRO A 101 -4.08 -0.55 -1.10
C PRO A 101 -4.54 0.85 -0.62
N VAL A 102 -3.89 1.89 -1.15
CA VAL A 102 -4.23 3.29 -0.89
C VAL A 102 -5.04 3.85 -2.06
N ASP A 103 -6.13 4.53 -1.78
CA ASP A 103 -7.02 5.14 -2.77
C ASP A 103 -6.79 6.64 -2.97
N THR A 104 -5.99 7.27 -2.10
CA THR A 104 -5.79 8.72 -2.07
C THR A 104 -4.33 9.07 -1.86
N ILE A 105 -3.74 9.78 -2.82
CA ILE A 105 -2.36 10.28 -2.75
C ILE A 105 -2.35 11.78 -3.02
N TRP A 106 -1.64 12.51 -2.16
CA TRP A 106 -1.34 13.92 -2.31
C TRP A 106 0.13 14.12 -2.62
N THR A 107 0.43 15.08 -3.47
CA THR A 107 1.82 15.45 -3.80
C THR A 107 1.95 16.91 -4.19
N THR A 108 3.12 17.47 -3.90
CA THR A 108 3.58 18.76 -4.43
C THR A 108 4.55 18.59 -5.61
N ASN A 109 4.85 17.34 -6.00
CA ASN A 109 5.82 17.03 -7.07
C ASN A 109 5.22 17.33 -8.45
N TYR A 110 6.06 17.83 -9.34
CA TYR A 110 5.68 18.17 -10.72
C TYR A 110 5.85 16.99 -11.69
N ASP A 111 6.69 16.00 -11.34
CA ASP A 111 6.96 14.81 -12.15
C ASP A 111 5.74 13.87 -12.26
N ASP A 112 5.82 12.86 -13.13
CA ASP A 112 4.80 11.85 -13.36
C ASP A 112 5.20 10.44 -12.90
N LEU A 113 6.18 10.33 -11.99
CA LEU A 113 6.70 9.03 -11.53
C LEU A 113 5.63 8.20 -10.81
N LEU A 114 4.74 8.83 -10.04
CA LEU A 114 3.62 8.13 -9.40
C LEU A 114 2.67 7.56 -10.45
N GLU A 115 2.24 8.37 -11.42
CA GLU A 115 1.35 7.93 -12.49
C GLU A 115 1.97 6.77 -13.27
N ASN A 116 3.26 6.85 -13.59
CA ASN A 116 4.00 5.79 -14.29
C ASN A 116 4.08 4.51 -13.44
N ALA A 117 4.32 4.61 -12.14
CA ALA A 117 4.37 3.46 -11.23
C ALA A 117 3.01 2.74 -11.16
N PHE A 118 1.92 3.50 -11.03
CA PHE A 118 0.57 2.94 -11.03
C PHE A 118 0.21 2.31 -12.39
N SER A 119 0.60 2.94 -13.50
CA SER A 119 0.42 2.39 -14.85
C SER A 119 1.15 1.05 -15.03
N GLN A 120 2.41 0.95 -14.57
CA GLN A 120 3.16 -0.32 -14.59
C GLN A 120 2.51 -1.38 -13.69
N ALA A 121 1.94 -0.99 -12.56
CA ALA A 121 1.15 -1.87 -11.69
C ALA A 121 -0.24 -2.22 -12.27
N LYS A 122 -0.58 -1.73 -13.48
CA LYS A 122 -1.89 -1.90 -14.15
C LYS A 122 -3.07 -1.38 -13.33
N LYS A 123 -2.84 -0.38 -12.51
CA LYS A 123 -3.85 0.35 -11.75
C LYS A 123 -4.22 1.64 -12.50
N ARG A 124 -5.51 1.99 -12.46
CA ARG A 124 -6.05 3.19 -13.09
C ARG A 124 -5.98 4.35 -12.11
N THR A 125 -5.43 5.48 -12.57
CA THR A 125 -5.31 6.70 -11.79
C THR A 125 -6.34 7.74 -12.22
N ASP A 126 -6.91 8.46 -11.24
CA ASP A 126 -7.63 9.71 -11.44
C ASP A 126 -6.74 10.84 -10.93
N VAL A 127 -6.17 11.63 -11.84
CA VAL A 127 -5.18 12.65 -11.48
C VAL A 127 -5.82 14.03 -11.51
N LYS A 128 -5.77 14.74 -10.40
CA LYS A 128 -6.27 16.10 -10.22
C LYS A 128 -5.08 17.07 -10.23
N ARG A 129 -4.95 17.85 -11.31
CA ARG A 129 -3.86 18.82 -11.54
C ARG A 129 -4.34 20.24 -11.41
N ARG A 130 -5.62 20.47 -11.74
CA ARG A 130 -6.28 21.77 -11.79
C ARG A 130 -7.63 21.70 -11.09
N PRO A 131 -8.17 22.85 -10.65
CA PRO A 131 -9.51 22.90 -10.03
C PRO A 131 -10.61 22.27 -10.88
N GLU A 132 -10.56 22.42 -12.22
CA GLU A 132 -11.53 21.88 -13.16
C GLU A 132 -11.58 20.34 -13.13
N ASP A 133 -10.47 19.69 -12.79
CA ASP A 133 -10.37 18.23 -12.72
C ASP A 133 -11.27 17.65 -11.62
N PHE A 134 -11.66 18.44 -10.61
CA PHE A 134 -12.56 17.98 -9.55
C PHE A 134 -13.98 17.71 -10.06
N ALA A 135 -14.40 18.36 -11.14
CA ALA A 135 -15.70 18.10 -11.77
C ALA A 135 -15.73 16.79 -12.57
N ILE A 136 -14.57 16.18 -12.82
CA ILE A 136 -14.43 14.98 -13.63
C ILE A 136 -14.01 13.82 -12.70
N THR A 137 -14.79 12.74 -12.66
CA THR A 137 -14.44 11.52 -11.94
C THR A 137 -14.21 10.39 -12.93
N ARG A 138 -13.03 9.80 -12.89
CA ARG A 138 -12.74 8.59 -13.68
C ARG A 138 -13.38 7.37 -13.03
N LYS A 139 -14.36 6.80 -13.70
CA LYS A 139 -15.01 5.56 -13.22
C LYS A 139 -13.98 4.45 -13.03
N HIS A 140 -14.10 3.75 -11.92
CA HIS A 140 -13.23 2.63 -11.57
C HIS A 140 -11.74 2.99 -11.49
N ALA A 141 -11.40 4.21 -11.08
CA ALA A 141 -10.05 4.53 -10.69
C ALA A 141 -9.67 3.77 -9.41
N ASP A 142 -8.47 3.20 -9.42
CA ASP A 142 -7.93 2.49 -8.25
C ASP A 142 -7.33 3.47 -7.23
N VAL A 143 -6.92 4.67 -7.69
CA VAL A 143 -6.34 5.72 -6.86
C VAL A 143 -6.61 7.11 -7.44
N THR A 144 -6.86 8.08 -6.57
CA THR A 144 -6.88 9.50 -6.92
C THR A 144 -5.56 10.14 -6.48
N ILE A 145 -4.88 10.80 -7.42
CA ILE A 145 -3.62 11.54 -7.19
C ILE A 145 -3.90 13.03 -7.29
N TYR A 146 -3.73 13.75 -6.19
CA TYR A 146 -3.88 15.20 -6.11
C TYR A 146 -2.50 15.87 -6.24
N LYS A 147 -2.25 16.52 -7.39
CA LYS A 147 -1.04 17.30 -7.66
C LYS A 147 -1.32 18.78 -7.35
N MET A 148 -1.25 19.10 -6.07
CA MET A 148 -1.72 20.39 -5.57
C MET A 148 -0.91 21.58 -6.09
N HIS A 149 0.31 21.37 -6.58
CA HIS A 149 1.15 22.40 -7.21
C HIS A 149 1.16 22.34 -8.74
N GLY A 150 0.27 21.54 -9.36
CA GLY A 150 0.28 21.30 -10.80
C GLY A 150 1.34 20.28 -11.21
N ASP A 151 1.69 20.26 -12.50
CA ASP A 151 2.70 19.33 -12.99
C ASP A 151 3.46 19.88 -14.24
N LYS A 152 4.43 19.08 -14.70
CA LYS A 152 5.28 19.36 -15.84
C LYS A 152 4.53 19.58 -17.18
N PHE A 153 3.29 19.08 -17.30
CA PHE A 153 2.51 19.20 -18.53
C PHE A 153 1.81 20.56 -18.65
N SER A 154 1.70 21.31 -17.55
CA SER A 154 1.13 22.66 -17.50
C SER A 154 1.99 23.58 -16.65
N PRO A 155 3.25 23.86 -17.03
CA PRO A 155 4.22 24.58 -16.19
C PRO A 155 3.78 26.03 -15.92
N ALA A 156 3.00 26.65 -16.79
CA ALA A 156 2.45 27.98 -16.58
C ALA A 156 1.46 28.06 -15.40
N GLU A 157 0.83 26.93 -15.04
CA GLU A 157 -0.13 26.82 -13.94
C GLU A 157 0.54 26.22 -12.66
N ALA A 158 1.83 25.89 -12.70
CA ALA A 158 2.53 25.32 -11.57
C ALA A 158 2.77 26.35 -10.45
N VAL A 159 2.63 25.95 -9.20
CA VAL A 159 2.84 26.82 -8.02
C VAL A 159 4.32 26.88 -7.70
N LEU A 160 4.98 27.95 -8.04
CA LEU A 160 6.44 28.13 -7.97
C LEU A 160 6.87 29.45 -7.36
N THR A 161 6.20 30.55 -7.73
CA THR A 161 6.57 31.90 -7.32
C THR A 161 5.82 32.33 -6.06
N LYS A 162 6.29 33.38 -5.41
CA LYS A 162 5.62 33.90 -4.22
C LYS A 162 4.20 34.33 -4.52
N GLU A 163 3.93 34.93 -5.67
CA GLU A 163 2.58 35.29 -6.13
C GLU A 163 1.66 34.06 -6.25
N ASP A 164 2.18 32.91 -6.78
CA ASP A 164 1.42 31.67 -6.85
C ASP A 164 1.01 31.17 -5.45
N TYR A 165 1.90 31.27 -4.45
CA TYR A 165 1.62 30.92 -3.06
C TYR A 165 0.64 31.86 -2.38
N GLU A 166 0.75 33.16 -2.63
CA GLU A 166 -0.15 34.19 -2.07
C GLU A 166 -1.57 34.09 -2.63
N THR A 167 -1.69 33.77 -3.92
CA THR A 167 -2.99 33.58 -4.61
C THR A 167 -3.55 32.18 -4.50
N TYR A 168 -2.83 31.24 -3.89
CA TYR A 168 -3.17 29.81 -3.85
C TYR A 168 -4.60 29.54 -3.34
N ASN A 169 -5.00 30.20 -2.26
CA ASN A 169 -6.32 30.02 -1.67
C ASN A 169 -7.47 30.52 -2.55
N THR A 170 -7.18 31.33 -3.59
CA THR A 170 -8.16 31.77 -4.57
C THR A 170 -8.12 30.89 -5.80
N THR A 171 -6.93 30.61 -6.32
CA THR A 171 -6.75 29.88 -7.59
C THR A 171 -6.89 28.36 -7.42
N ARG A 172 -6.63 27.81 -6.21
CA ARG A 172 -6.61 26.38 -5.90
C ARG A 172 -7.41 26.04 -4.63
N GLU A 173 -8.49 26.79 -4.36
CA GLU A 173 -9.32 26.60 -3.16
C GLU A 173 -9.85 25.16 -3.04
N LEU A 174 -10.24 24.51 -4.15
CA LEU A 174 -10.75 23.14 -4.13
C LEU A 174 -9.71 22.14 -3.62
N PHE A 175 -8.43 22.33 -3.92
CA PHE A 175 -7.35 21.51 -3.33
C PHE A 175 -7.25 21.73 -1.81
N THR A 176 -7.36 22.98 -1.37
CA THR A 176 -7.34 23.32 0.06
C THR A 176 -8.50 22.67 0.81
N ILE A 177 -9.71 22.74 0.26
CA ILE A 177 -10.92 22.14 0.84
C ILE A 177 -10.79 20.61 0.90
N ALA A 178 -10.39 19.99 -0.21
CA ALA A 178 -10.24 18.55 -0.29
C ALA A 178 -9.15 18.01 0.67
N LEU A 179 -7.98 18.65 0.72
CA LEU A 179 -6.91 18.24 1.64
C LEU A 179 -7.32 18.41 3.13
N LYS A 180 -8.04 19.48 3.47
CA LYS A 180 -8.61 19.62 4.82
C LYS A 180 -9.56 18.48 5.16
N GLY A 181 -10.43 18.11 4.22
CA GLY A 181 -11.36 17.00 4.38
C GLY A 181 -10.64 15.66 4.56
N ASP A 182 -9.61 15.40 3.76
CA ASP A 182 -8.82 14.19 3.86
C ASP A 182 -8.00 14.12 5.15
N LEU A 183 -7.34 15.20 5.57
CA LEU A 183 -6.59 15.25 6.84
C LEU A 183 -7.52 15.04 8.07
N ALA A 184 -8.78 15.42 7.98
CA ALA A 184 -9.75 15.18 9.03
C ALA A 184 -10.22 13.72 9.10
N LYS A 185 -10.31 13.02 7.96
CA LYS A 185 -10.90 11.68 7.84
C LYS A 185 -9.87 10.56 7.81
N ARG A 186 -8.66 10.83 7.29
CA ARG A 186 -7.65 9.83 6.95
C ARG A 186 -6.39 9.99 7.78
N THR A 187 -5.76 8.88 8.09
CA THR A 187 -4.39 8.84 8.64
C THR A 187 -3.40 8.98 7.51
N PHE A 188 -2.65 10.08 7.48
CA PHE A 188 -1.62 10.33 6.47
C PHE A 188 -0.29 9.71 6.85
N LEU A 189 0.40 9.18 5.84
CA LEU A 189 1.83 8.91 5.89
C LEU A 189 2.54 9.86 4.92
N PHE A 190 3.36 10.77 5.47
CA PHE A 190 4.21 11.67 4.70
C PHE A 190 5.55 10.98 4.41
N VAL A 191 5.88 10.84 3.11
CA VAL A 191 7.10 10.18 2.65
C VAL A 191 7.86 11.12 1.71
N GLY A 192 9.14 11.39 2.00
CA GLY A 192 9.95 12.30 1.19
C GLY A 192 9.51 13.76 1.23
N PHE A 193 8.73 14.15 2.24
CA PHE A 193 8.21 15.52 2.42
C PHE A 193 8.94 16.25 3.55
N SER A 194 9.34 17.51 3.30
CA SER A 194 10.18 18.28 4.24
C SER A 194 9.41 19.17 5.22
N PHE A 195 8.10 19.34 5.05
CA PHE A 195 7.26 20.28 5.82
C PHE A 195 7.71 21.75 5.72
N THR A 196 8.36 22.12 4.62
CA THR A 196 8.76 23.50 4.33
C THR A 196 7.73 24.23 3.46
N ASP A 197 6.74 23.50 2.92
CA ASP A 197 5.68 24.09 2.08
C ASP A 197 4.70 24.93 2.87
N PRO A 198 4.58 26.24 2.59
CA PRO A 198 3.72 27.14 3.37
C PRO A 198 2.23 26.79 3.28
N ASN A 199 1.75 26.34 2.11
CA ASN A 199 0.35 26.01 1.91
C ASN A 199 -0.04 24.76 2.70
N VAL A 200 0.79 23.72 2.68
CA VAL A 200 0.57 22.50 3.45
C VAL A 200 0.59 22.80 4.95
N MET A 201 1.58 23.59 5.41
CA MET A 201 1.68 23.97 6.83
C MET A 201 0.48 24.80 7.28
N TYR A 202 0.00 25.73 6.44
CA TYR A 202 -1.23 26.48 6.71
C TYR A 202 -2.46 25.57 6.85
N ILE A 203 -2.62 24.59 5.94
CA ILE A 203 -3.75 23.66 5.98
C ILE A 203 -3.70 22.78 7.24
N LEU A 204 -2.53 22.26 7.60
CA LEU A 204 -2.32 21.49 8.84
C LEU A 204 -2.69 22.31 10.09
N ALA A 205 -2.26 23.57 10.14
CA ALA A 205 -2.60 24.46 11.24
C ALA A 205 -4.12 24.69 11.37
N ARG A 206 -4.82 24.83 10.23
CA ARG A 206 -6.28 25.01 10.22
C ARG A 206 -7.03 23.75 10.65
N VAL A 207 -6.62 22.58 10.17
CA VAL A 207 -7.20 21.30 10.60
C VAL A 207 -7.03 21.11 12.09
N LYS A 208 -5.82 21.41 12.62
CA LYS A 208 -5.57 21.36 14.06
C LYS A 208 -6.49 22.29 14.88
N GLN A 209 -6.72 23.52 14.40
CA GLN A 209 -7.62 24.46 15.05
C GLN A 209 -9.07 23.97 15.09
N LEU A 210 -9.53 23.28 14.04
CA LEU A 210 -10.91 22.79 13.93
C LEU A 210 -11.17 21.52 14.74
N LEU A 211 -10.20 20.61 14.82
CA LEU A 211 -10.37 19.31 15.46
C LEU A 211 -9.79 19.25 16.88
N GLU A 212 -8.97 20.23 17.27
CA GLU A 212 -8.31 20.30 18.59
C GLU A 212 -7.62 18.98 18.99
N ALA A 213 -8.12 18.32 20.05
CA ALA A 213 -7.59 17.04 20.54
C ALA A 213 -8.15 15.82 19.77
N ASN A 214 -9.21 16.00 18.96
CA ASN A 214 -9.91 14.92 18.27
C ASN A 214 -9.36 14.65 16.85
N GLY A 215 -8.28 15.33 16.46
CA GLY A 215 -7.65 15.13 15.16
C GLY A 215 -7.04 13.73 15.01
N ARG A 216 -7.09 13.20 13.79
CA ARG A 216 -6.41 11.93 13.46
C ARG A 216 -4.91 12.07 13.65
N GLN A 217 -4.27 10.96 14.02
CA GLN A 217 -2.83 10.87 14.05
C GLN A 217 -2.30 10.60 12.64
N HIS A 218 -1.26 11.36 12.26
CA HIS A 218 -0.52 11.20 11.02
C HIS A 218 0.91 10.77 11.32
N TYR A 219 1.62 10.28 10.32
CA TYR A 219 3.01 9.83 10.44
C TYR A 219 3.88 10.48 9.37
N CYS A 220 5.17 10.69 9.68
CA CYS A 220 6.15 11.11 8.68
C CYS A 220 7.46 10.37 8.87
N ILE A 221 8.06 9.93 7.76
CA ILE A 221 9.37 9.27 7.77
C ILE A 221 10.45 10.32 7.60
N LEU A 222 11.36 10.43 8.58
CA LEU A 222 12.39 11.46 8.62
C LEU A 222 13.76 10.87 8.97
N LYS A 223 14.80 11.36 8.30
CA LYS A 223 16.19 11.09 8.67
C LYS A 223 16.70 12.23 9.54
N PRO A 224 17.13 11.94 10.80
CA PRO A 224 17.68 12.98 11.68
C PRO A 224 19.04 13.48 11.15
N PRO A 225 19.41 14.74 11.45
CA PRO A 225 20.77 15.23 11.27
C PRO A 225 21.71 14.53 12.25
N THR A 226 22.99 14.43 11.89
CA THR A 226 24.03 13.87 12.76
C THR A 226 25.02 14.95 13.17
N LYS A 227 25.59 14.85 14.38
CA LYS A 227 26.53 15.85 14.90
C LYS A 227 27.76 16.00 14.01
N ASP A 228 28.28 14.89 13.53
CA ASP A 228 29.50 14.85 12.71
C ASP A 228 29.34 15.51 11.34
N ARG A 229 28.14 15.39 10.74
CA ARG A 229 27.85 15.93 9.41
C ARG A 229 27.22 17.31 9.47
N ASP A 230 26.26 17.51 10.37
CA ASP A 230 25.34 18.66 10.36
C ASP A 230 25.58 19.63 11.53
N GLY A 231 26.33 19.18 12.55
CA GLY A 231 26.66 19.95 13.76
C GLY A 231 25.59 19.92 14.85
N ASP A 232 26.00 20.30 16.08
CA ASP A 232 25.12 20.30 17.26
C ASP A 232 23.91 21.24 17.13
N TYR A 233 24.08 22.36 16.44
CA TYR A 233 22.98 23.32 16.24
C TYR A 233 21.84 22.70 15.44
N GLN A 234 22.12 22.02 14.34
CA GLN A 234 21.10 21.41 13.51
C GLN A 234 20.39 20.26 14.25
N CYS A 235 21.13 19.48 15.04
CA CYS A 235 20.55 18.43 15.86
C CYS A 235 19.55 19.01 16.89
N LYS A 236 19.92 20.06 17.62
CA LYS A 236 19.03 20.74 18.58
C LYS A 236 17.82 21.36 17.88
N ARG A 237 18.03 22.02 16.74
CA ARG A 237 16.94 22.60 15.95
C ARG A 237 15.95 21.54 15.51
N PHE A 238 16.45 20.38 15.05
CA PHE A 238 15.64 19.24 14.65
C PHE A 238 14.79 18.71 15.80
N GLU A 239 15.34 18.57 17.02
CA GLU A 239 14.59 18.16 18.21
C GLU A 239 13.43 19.10 18.53
N HIS A 240 13.63 20.42 18.41
CA HIS A 240 12.55 21.39 18.60
C HIS A 240 11.50 21.32 17.49
N TRP A 241 11.94 21.11 16.25
CA TRP A 241 11.04 20.95 15.11
C TRP A 241 10.19 19.68 15.21
N LEU A 242 10.74 18.56 15.70
CA LEU A 242 9.94 17.36 15.98
C LEU A 242 8.80 17.63 16.96
N LYS A 243 9.04 18.46 18.00
CA LYS A 243 7.99 18.86 18.95
C LYS A 243 6.91 19.70 18.26
N ASP A 244 7.29 20.52 17.28
CA ASP A 244 6.33 21.31 16.52
C ASP A 244 5.45 20.44 15.60
N LEU A 245 6.01 19.38 15.00
CA LEU A 245 5.22 18.41 14.23
C LEU A 245 4.17 17.70 15.09
N HIS A 246 4.49 17.34 16.33
CA HIS A 246 3.51 16.77 17.26
C HIS A 246 2.32 17.69 17.53
N ARG A 247 2.51 19.01 17.47
CA ARG A 247 1.43 19.99 17.58
C ARG A 247 0.36 19.83 16.50
N TYR A 248 0.74 19.29 15.32
CA TYR A 248 -0.16 18.97 14.21
C TYR A 248 -0.66 17.52 14.20
N ASN A 249 -0.48 16.78 15.30
CA ASN A 249 -0.74 15.34 15.41
C ASN A 249 0.10 14.50 14.41
N ILE A 250 1.28 14.98 14.04
CA ILE A 250 2.20 14.24 13.17
C ILE A 250 3.25 13.58 14.04
N GLN A 251 3.33 12.25 13.98
CA GLN A 251 4.31 11.43 14.68
C GLN A 251 5.49 11.15 13.75
N PRO A 252 6.70 11.62 14.06
CA PRO A 252 7.88 11.31 13.28
C PRO A 252 8.34 9.87 13.53
N VAL A 253 8.65 9.17 12.44
CA VAL A 253 9.28 7.87 12.38
C VAL A 253 10.71 8.08 11.91
N LEU A 254 11.67 7.88 12.79
CA LEU A 254 13.07 8.16 12.47
C LEU A 254 13.73 6.96 11.79
N ILE A 255 14.50 7.25 10.75
CA ILE A 255 15.29 6.28 9.98
C ILE A 255 16.78 6.65 10.02
N ASP A 256 17.65 5.64 9.94
CA ASP A 256 19.09 5.86 9.89
C ASP A 256 19.57 6.18 8.45
N GLY A 257 18.91 5.60 7.45
CA GLY A 257 19.18 5.81 6.04
C GLY A 257 17.93 5.79 5.17
N TYR A 258 17.97 6.45 4.02
CA TYR A 258 16.83 6.48 3.08
C TYR A 258 16.56 5.11 2.42
N ASP A 259 17.51 4.15 2.49
CA ASP A 259 17.33 2.75 2.09
C ASP A 259 16.33 1.99 2.98
N GLU A 260 16.00 2.53 4.16
CA GLU A 260 14.93 1.98 5.01
C GLU A 260 13.52 2.28 4.47
N VAL A 261 13.35 3.36 3.70
CA VAL A 261 12.02 3.76 3.18
C VAL A 261 11.36 2.62 2.38
N PRO A 262 12.00 2.02 1.37
CA PRO A 262 11.39 0.89 0.66
C PRO A 262 11.16 -0.33 1.57
N ARG A 263 12.00 -0.58 2.58
CA ARG A 263 11.79 -1.68 3.54
C ARG A 263 10.53 -1.45 4.40
N ILE A 264 10.34 -0.23 4.89
CA ILE A 264 9.14 0.16 5.65
C ILE A 264 7.89 0.03 4.78
N LEU A 265 7.92 0.54 3.55
CA LEU A 265 6.80 0.43 2.61
C LEU A 265 6.48 -1.04 2.26
N ALA A 266 7.50 -1.88 2.10
CA ALA A 266 7.34 -3.31 1.85
C ALA A 266 6.68 -4.01 3.04
N GLU A 267 7.08 -3.69 4.27
CA GLU A 267 6.48 -4.25 5.49
C GLU A 267 5.02 -3.80 5.65
N ILE A 268 4.72 -2.52 5.42
CA ILE A 268 3.34 -2.01 5.41
C ILE A 268 2.51 -2.73 4.35
N ASN A 269 3.04 -2.89 3.13
CA ASN A 269 2.36 -3.59 2.05
C ASN A 269 2.12 -5.06 2.40
N HIS A 270 3.12 -5.75 2.93
CA HIS A 270 2.97 -7.14 3.37
C HIS A 270 1.85 -7.28 4.40
N ARG A 271 1.88 -6.46 5.46
CA ARG A 271 0.88 -6.50 6.53
C ARG A 271 -0.50 -6.07 6.06
N SER A 272 -0.62 -5.11 5.14
CA SER A 272 -1.92 -4.64 4.65
C SER A 272 -2.72 -5.75 3.97
N HIS A 273 -2.05 -6.73 3.39
CA HIS A 273 -2.67 -7.89 2.76
C HIS A 273 -2.91 -9.09 3.68
N LEU A 274 -2.42 -9.08 4.95
CA LEU A 274 -2.67 -10.19 5.88
C LEU A 274 -4.17 -10.41 6.16
N GLY A 275 -4.97 -9.38 5.95
CA GLY A 275 -6.43 -9.49 6.01
C GLY A 275 -7.08 -10.19 4.82
N ASP A 276 -6.36 -10.39 3.71
CA ASP A 276 -6.86 -10.97 2.47
C ASP A 276 -6.47 -12.44 2.38
N VAL A 277 -7.43 -13.35 2.59
CA VAL A 277 -7.19 -14.78 2.71
C VAL A 277 -7.67 -15.51 1.46
N PHE A 278 -6.70 -16.03 0.69
CA PHE A 278 -6.98 -16.90 -0.45
C PHE A 278 -7.17 -18.34 0.02
N ILE A 279 -8.29 -18.95 -0.36
CA ILE A 279 -8.56 -20.36 -0.12
C ILE A 279 -8.17 -21.17 -1.36
N SER A 280 -7.04 -21.87 -1.25
CA SER A 280 -6.55 -22.81 -2.25
C SER A 280 -6.98 -24.21 -1.89
N GLY A 281 -7.63 -24.91 -2.79
CA GLY A 281 -8.04 -26.30 -2.54
C GLY A 281 -8.88 -26.88 -3.64
N SER A 282 -8.88 -28.20 -3.71
CA SER A 282 -9.81 -28.99 -4.49
C SER A 282 -9.97 -30.38 -3.84
N ALA A 283 -11.17 -30.93 -3.84
CA ALA A 283 -11.49 -32.20 -3.22
C ALA A 283 -12.46 -33.00 -4.11
N ALA A 284 -11.94 -34.03 -4.74
CA ALA A 284 -12.71 -35.10 -5.34
C ALA A 284 -12.87 -36.27 -4.35
N ASP A 285 -11.91 -36.42 -3.45
CA ASP A 285 -11.90 -37.29 -2.29
C ASP A 285 -11.78 -36.46 -1.02
N PHE A 286 -12.55 -36.78 0.01
CA PHE A 286 -12.71 -36.04 1.25
C PHE A 286 -12.04 -36.70 2.46
N GLU A 287 -11.30 -37.80 2.24
CA GLU A 287 -10.58 -38.47 3.31
C GLU A 287 -9.37 -37.64 3.81
N PRO A 288 -9.06 -37.68 5.10
CA PRO A 288 -9.59 -38.57 6.16
C PRO A 288 -10.81 -38.02 6.92
N LEU A 289 -11.34 -36.82 6.59
CA LEU A 289 -12.44 -36.18 7.33
C LEU A 289 -13.82 -36.77 6.99
N GLY A 290 -13.99 -37.33 5.79
CA GLY A 290 -15.28 -37.63 5.20
C GLY A 290 -16.04 -36.38 4.71
N LYS A 291 -16.91 -36.57 3.73
CA LYS A 291 -17.59 -35.46 3.02
C LYS A 291 -18.34 -34.49 3.93
N THR A 292 -19.09 -35.00 4.90
CA THR A 292 -19.91 -34.17 5.78
C THR A 292 -19.07 -33.23 6.62
N LYS A 293 -18.05 -33.76 7.32
CA LYS A 293 -17.15 -32.95 8.18
C LYS A 293 -16.29 -31.99 7.36
N PHE A 294 -15.85 -32.41 6.17
CA PHE A 294 -15.08 -31.58 5.26
C PHE A 294 -15.90 -30.36 4.75
N ASN A 295 -17.14 -30.60 4.32
CA ASN A 295 -18.05 -29.53 3.88
C ASN A 295 -18.38 -28.55 5.02
N GLU A 296 -18.60 -29.07 6.23
CA GLU A 296 -18.80 -28.25 7.41
C GLU A 296 -17.55 -27.39 7.71
N LEU A 297 -16.34 -27.97 7.63
CA LEU A 297 -15.08 -27.23 7.80
C LEU A 297 -14.98 -26.07 6.81
N CYS A 298 -15.23 -26.31 5.53
CA CYS A 298 -15.16 -25.27 4.50
C CYS A 298 -16.17 -24.16 4.76
N ARG A 299 -17.42 -24.51 5.10
CA ARG A 299 -18.48 -23.54 5.38
C ARG A 299 -18.17 -22.70 6.62
N VAL A 300 -17.79 -23.35 7.73
CA VAL A 300 -17.47 -22.64 8.98
C VAL A 300 -16.22 -21.76 8.79
N LEU A 301 -15.21 -22.23 8.06
CA LEU A 301 -14.01 -21.43 7.75
C LEU A 301 -14.39 -20.16 6.99
N GLY A 302 -15.23 -20.26 5.94
CA GLY A 302 -15.70 -19.09 5.19
C GLY A 302 -16.43 -18.08 6.07
N ALA A 303 -17.34 -18.55 6.95
CA ALA A 303 -18.10 -17.72 7.86
C ALA A 303 -17.18 -17.01 8.89
N GLU A 304 -16.34 -17.77 9.58
CA GLU A 304 -15.45 -17.26 10.63
C GLU A 304 -14.39 -16.28 10.10
N LEU A 305 -13.91 -16.48 8.87
CA LEU A 305 -13.03 -15.50 8.25
C LEU A 305 -13.73 -14.14 8.13
N ILE A 306 -14.93 -14.10 7.61
CA ILE A 306 -15.72 -12.86 7.49
C ILE A 306 -16.04 -12.28 8.88
N GLU A 307 -16.51 -13.08 9.83
CA GLU A 307 -16.85 -12.61 11.19
C GLU A 307 -15.65 -12.04 11.94
N ASN A 308 -14.44 -12.58 11.69
CA ASN A 308 -13.20 -12.07 12.27
C ASN A 308 -12.58 -10.90 11.50
N GLY A 309 -13.25 -10.31 10.52
CA GLY A 309 -12.82 -9.12 9.81
C GLY A 309 -11.86 -9.37 8.64
N PHE A 310 -11.68 -10.63 8.21
CA PHE A 310 -10.87 -10.98 7.05
C PHE A 310 -11.68 -10.95 5.76
N ASN A 311 -11.01 -10.72 4.64
CA ASN A 311 -11.57 -10.86 3.30
C ASN A 311 -11.28 -12.27 2.77
N VAL A 312 -12.21 -12.82 2.00
CA VAL A 312 -12.08 -14.16 1.42
C VAL A 312 -11.89 -14.06 -0.08
N ILE A 313 -10.85 -14.69 -0.61
CA ILE A 313 -10.58 -14.82 -2.04
C ILE A 313 -10.73 -16.28 -2.43
N SER A 314 -11.63 -16.57 -3.39
CA SER A 314 -11.90 -17.94 -3.84
C SER A 314 -11.80 -18.09 -5.35
N GLY A 315 -11.05 -19.11 -5.79
CA GLY A 315 -10.96 -19.55 -7.18
C GLY A 315 -12.02 -20.59 -7.59
N PHE A 316 -13.02 -20.85 -6.76
CA PHE A 316 -14.03 -21.89 -6.96
C PHE A 316 -13.43 -23.31 -7.10
N GLY A 317 -12.45 -23.67 -6.29
CA GLY A 317 -11.89 -25.01 -6.30
C GLY A 317 -12.95 -26.09 -6.05
N LEU A 318 -12.93 -27.13 -6.89
CA LEU A 318 -13.94 -28.21 -6.86
C LEU A 318 -14.06 -28.84 -5.47
N GLY A 319 -15.29 -28.92 -4.93
CA GLY A 319 -15.59 -29.51 -3.61
C GLY A 319 -15.06 -28.71 -2.40
N VAL A 320 -14.49 -27.53 -2.63
CA VAL A 320 -14.00 -26.60 -1.58
C VAL A 320 -14.68 -25.25 -1.71
N GLY A 321 -14.57 -24.64 -2.88
CA GLY A 321 -14.93 -23.25 -3.11
C GLY A 321 -16.40 -22.95 -2.87
N ASP A 322 -17.31 -23.84 -3.26
CA ASP A 322 -18.75 -23.72 -3.07
C ASP A 322 -19.13 -23.60 -1.58
N MET A 323 -18.61 -24.46 -0.72
CA MET A 323 -18.91 -24.45 0.71
C MET A 323 -18.28 -23.25 1.43
N VAL A 324 -17.04 -22.86 1.07
CA VAL A 324 -16.40 -21.66 1.62
C VAL A 324 -17.19 -20.40 1.26
N ILE A 325 -17.64 -20.28 0.00
CA ILE A 325 -18.44 -19.15 -0.47
C ILE A 325 -19.79 -19.09 0.27
N VAL A 326 -20.48 -20.23 0.42
CA VAL A 326 -21.74 -20.28 1.17
C VAL A 326 -21.55 -19.79 2.61
N GLY A 327 -20.50 -20.24 3.29
CA GLY A 327 -20.18 -19.78 4.64
C GLY A 327 -19.88 -18.28 4.70
N ALA A 328 -19.03 -17.79 3.81
CA ALA A 328 -18.70 -16.37 3.74
C ALA A 328 -19.95 -15.51 3.47
N MET A 329 -20.80 -15.89 2.52
CA MET A 329 -22.02 -15.15 2.19
C MET A 329 -23.03 -15.12 3.35
N GLN A 330 -23.06 -16.15 4.21
CA GLN A 330 -23.94 -16.17 5.39
C GLN A 330 -23.55 -15.13 6.44
N SER A 331 -22.27 -14.75 6.51
CA SER A 331 -21.72 -13.82 7.50
C SER A 331 -21.47 -12.42 6.94
N LEU A 332 -21.65 -12.19 5.62
CA LEU A 332 -21.54 -10.85 5.02
C LEU A 332 -22.71 -9.95 5.43
N GLY A 333 -22.40 -8.71 5.82
CA GLY A 333 -23.38 -7.65 6.01
C GLY A 333 -23.83 -7.02 4.68
N ARG A 334 -24.84 -6.15 4.72
CA ARG A 334 -25.43 -5.52 3.52
C ARG A 334 -24.45 -4.66 2.69
N ASN A 335 -23.34 -4.22 3.27
CA ASN A 335 -22.34 -3.33 2.64
C ASN A 335 -20.95 -3.96 2.54
N ASP A 336 -20.84 -5.28 2.73
CA ASP A 336 -19.57 -5.99 2.83
C ASP A 336 -19.24 -6.80 1.57
N ASP A 337 -19.90 -6.50 0.44
CA ASP A 337 -19.75 -7.27 -0.81
C ASP A 337 -18.30 -7.36 -1.30
N ASP A 338 -17.49 -6.33 -1.05
CA ASP A 338 -16.08 -6.28 -1.45
C ASP A 338 -15.18 -7.24 -0.66
N ARG A 339 -15.68 -7.79 0.47
CA ARG A 339 -14.94 -8.70 1.34
C ARG A 339 -14.91 -10.14 0.83
N LEU A 340 -15.73 -10.47 -0.18
CA LEU A 340 -15.72 -11.76 -0.86
C LEU A 340 -15.36 -11.57 -2.33
N GLN A 341 -14.10 -11.90 -2.67
CA GLN A 341 -13.59 -11.80 -4.03
C GLN A 341 -13.68 -13.15 -4.74
N LEU A 342 -14.50 -13.22 -5.77
CA LEU A 342 -14.74 -14.42 -6.54
C LEU A 342 -13.94 -14.39 -7.86
N TRP A 343 -13.11 -15.40 -8.06
CA TRP A 343 -12.25 -15.57 -9.23
C TRP A 343 -12.55 -16.89 -9.94
N PRO A 344 -13.73 -17.03 -10.59
CA PRO A 344 -14.08 -18.27 -11.29
C PRO A 344 -13.07 -18.57 -12.37
N PHE A 345 -12.55 -19.81 -12.38
CA PHE A 345 -11.49 -20.20 -13.28
C PHE A 345 -11.99 -20.27 -14.74
N PRO A 346 -11.39 -19.57 -15.69
CA PRO A 346 -11.86 -19.53 -17.05
C PRO A 346 -11.72 -20.91 -17.71
N GLN A 347 -12.85 -21.47 -18.17
CA GLN A 347 -12.88 -22.77 -18.84
C GLN A 347 -12.42 -22.67 -20.31
N GLN A 348 -12.65 -21.51 -20.94
CA GLN A 348 -12.23 -21.23 -22.30
C GLN A 348 -11.06 -20.26 -22.28
N VAL A 349 -10.10 -20.48 -23.16
CA VAL A 349 -8.94 -19.64 -23.36
C VAL A 349 -9.09 -18.95 -24.72
N PRO A 350 -8.78 -17.65 -24.82
CA PRO A 350 -8.83 -16.95 -26.11
C PRO A 350 -7.97 -17.63 -27.18
N ASP A 351 -8.44 -17.59 -28.42
CA ASP A 351 -7.77 -18.21 -29.57
C ASP A 351 -6.31 -17.74 -29.70
N GLY A 352 -5.41 -18.65 -29.95
CA GLY A 352 -3.98 -18.39 -30.12
C GLY A 352 -3.18 -18.20 -28.82
N GLN A 353 -3.81 -18.34 -27.63
CA GLN A 353 -3.08 -18.32 -26.37
C GLN A 353 -2.79 -19.71 -25.84
N ASP A 354 -1.56 -19.90 -25.28
CA ASP A 354 -1.24 -21.11 -24.53
C ASP A 354 -2.05 -21.16 -23.23
N ARG A 355 -2.78 -22.27 -23.06
CA ARG A 355 -3.69 -22.50 -21.93
C ARG A 355 -2.96 -22.49 -20.59
N ALA A 356 -1.79 -23.12 -20.53
CA ALA A 356 -1.01 -23.22 -19.29
C ALA A 356 -0.50 -21.83 -18.85
N ALA A 357 0.05 -21.05 -19.79
CA ALA A 357 0.53 -19.71 -19.55
C ALA A 357 -0.62 -18.74 -19.18
N PHE A 358 -1.78 -18.88 -19.83
CA PHE A 358 -2.97 -18.09 -19.50
C PHE A 358 -3.45 -18.35 -18.06
N TRP A 359 -3.59 -19.64 -17.69
CA TRP A 359 -4.01 -20.03 -16.35
C TRP A 359 -3.00 -19.65 -15.28
N ARG A 360 -1.70 -19.72 -15.57
CA ARG A 360 -0.65 -19.26 -14.67
C ARG A 360 -0.79 -17.76 -14.38
N ARG A 361 -0.92 -16.92 -15.42
CA ARG A 361 -1.14 -15.46 -15.27
C ARG A 361 -2.41 -15.17 -14.47
N TYR A 362 -3.48 -15.95 -14.67
CA TYR A 362 -4.72 -15.79 -13.93
C TYR A 362 -4.53 -16.07 -12.43
N ARG A 363 -3.85 -17.19 -12.08
CA ARG A 363 -3.48 -17.50 -10.68
C ARG A 363 -2.59 -16.44 -10.07
N GLU A 364 -1.57 -15.99 -10.78
CA GLU A 364 -0.66 -14.92 -10.32
C GLU A 364 -1.42 -13.65 -9.97
N ARG A 365 -2.43 -13.28 -10.77
CA ARG A 365 -3.27 -12.11 -10.51
C ARG A 365 -4.17 -12.31 -9.28
N MET A 366 -4.83 -13.45 -9.17
CA MET A 366 -5.69 -13.80 -8.04
C MET A 366 -4.91 -13.82 -6.72
N ILE A 367 -3.75 -14.47 -6.70
CA ILE A 367 -2.90 -14.60 -5.49
C ILE A 367 -2.19 -13.28 -5.15
N SER A 368 -2.01 -12.38 -6.11
CA SER A 368 -1.41 -11.07 -5.84
C SER A 368 -2.23 -10.23 -4.86
N ASN A 369 -3.54 -10.46 -4.79
CA ASN A 369 -4.45 -9.76 -3.89
C ASN A 369 -4.49 -10.37 -2.46
N ALA A 370 -3.85 -11.53 -2.26
CA ALA A 370 -3.84 -12.21 -0.97
C ALA A 370 -2.58 -11.95 -0.17
N GLY A 371 -2.67 -11.95 1.15
CA GLY A 371 -1.52 -12.02 2.07
C GLY A 371 -1.34 -13.41 2.67
N VAL A 372 -2.45 -14.14 2.81
CA VAL A 372 -2.49 -15.49 3.37
C VAL A 372 -3.11 -16.45 2.35
N CYS A 373 -2.55 -17.66 2.26
CA CYS A 373 -3.05 -18.75 1.45
C CYS A 373 -3.37 -19.95 2.37
N VAL A 374 -4.65 -20.20 2.62
CA VAL A 374 -5.09 -21.40 3.36
C VAL A 374 -5.26 -22.54 2.37
N VAL A 375 -4.60 -23.68 2.63
CA VAL A 375 -4.62 -24.83 1.73
C VAL A 375 -5.45 -25.97 2.32
N LEU A 376 -6.45 -26.42 1.54
CA LEU A 376 -7.38 -27.49 1.91
C LEU A 376 -7.32 -28.63 0.89
N ALA A 377 -7.16 -29.87 1.34
CA ALA A 377 -7.10 -31.09 0.54
C ALA A 377 -6.06 -30.99 -0.62
N GLY A 378 -6.48 -30.73 -1.84
CA GLY A 378 -5.61 -30.63 -3.02
C GLY A 378 -5.54 -31.93 -3.79
N ASN A 379 -6.68 -32.54 -4.11
CA ASN A 379 -6.78 -33.74 -4.93
C ASN A 379 -7.80 -33.57 -6.06
N LYS A 380 -7.69 -34.40 -7.08
CA LYS A 380 -8.58 -34.48 -8.24
C LYS A 380 -8.70 -35.92 -8.73
N LEU A 381 -9.77 -36.23 -9.46
CA LEU A 381 -9.95 -37.51 -10.15
C LEU A 381 -9.34 -37.43 -11.56
N VAL A 382 -8.48 -38.38 -11.87
CA VAL A 382 -7.94 -38.59 -13.23
C VAL A 382 -8.11 -40.05 -13.56
N SER A 383 -8.89 -40.36 -14.59
CA SER A 383 -9.18 -41.73 -15.03
C SER A 383 -9.63 -42.70 -13.92
N GLY A 384 -10.44 -42.15 -12.94
CA GLY A 384 -10.96 -42.89 -11.80
C GLY A 384 -10.01 -43.04 -10.61
N ALA A 385 -8.77 -42.56 -10.71
CA ALA A 385 -7.81 -42.53 -9.61
C ALA A 385 -7.75 -41.15 -8.96
N VAL A 386 -7.63 -41.11 -7.63
CA VAL A 386 -7.39 -39.87 -6.86
C VAL A 386 -5.91 -39.50 -6.95
N VAL A 387 -5.60 -38.34 -7.52
CA VAL A 387 -4.23 -37.83 -7.65
C VAL A 387 -4.11 -36.42 -7.08
N PRO A 388 -2.90 -35.98 -6.71
CA PRO A 388 -2.67 -34.59 -6.29
C PRO A 388 -3.10 -33.61 -7.38
N ALA A 389 -3.72 -32.49 -6.96
CA ALA A 389 -4.19 -31.45 -7.86
C ALA A 389 -3.05 -30.50 -8.25
N ASP A 390 -2.64 -30.51 -9.53
CA ASP A 390 -1.56 -29.65 -10.05
C ASP A 390 -1.90 -28.16 -9.87
N GLY A 391 -3.19 -27.80 -9.96
CA GLY A 391 -3.65 -26.43 -9.75
C GLY A 391 -3.30 -25.90 -8.36
N VAL A 392 -3.57 -26.70 -7.32
CA VAL A 392 -3.26 -26.35 -5.93
C VAL A 392 -1.74 -26.24 -5.71
N ARG A 393 -0.96 -27.15 -6.28
CA ARG A 393 0.52 -27.05 -6.22
C ARG A 393 1.04 -25.78 -6.87
N GLN A 394 0.54 -25.42 -8.06
CA GLN A 394 0.92 -24.17 -8.72
C GLN A 394 0.50 -22.92 -7.92
N GLU A 395 -0.67 -22.94 -7.31
CA GLU A 395 -1.12 -21.85 -6.42
C GLU A 395 -0.19 -21.67 -5.22
N VAL A 396 0.22 -22.77 -4.59
CA VAL A 396 1.20 -22.76 -3.48
C VAL A 396 2.56 -22.23 -3.94
N GLU A 397 3.07 -22.69 -5.10
CA GLU A 397 4.33 -22.20 -5.66
C GLU A 397 4.28 -20.68 -5.94
N ILE A 398 3.19 -20.20 -6.53
CA ILE A 398 3.00 -18.77 -6.79
C ILE A 398 2.91 -17.99 -5.47
N ALA A 399 2.17 -18.50 -4.47
CA ALA A 399 2.06 -17.90 -3.17
C ALA A 399 3.42 -17.78 -2.47
N ARG A 400 4.24 -18.83 -2.49
CA ARG A 400 5.63 -18.83 -1.99
C ARG A 400 6.50 -17.80 -2.71
N ALA A 401 6.48 -17.79 -4.03
CA ALA A 401 7.27 -16.87 -4.84
C ALA A 401 6.91 -15.39 -4.58
N LYS A 402 5.66 -15.13 -4.15
CA LYS A 402 5.18 -13.81 -3.78
C LYS A 402 5.34 -13.49 -2.27
N GLY A 403 5.97 -14.37 -1.50
CA GLY A 403 6.14 -14.20 -0.05
C GLY A 403 4.82 -14.21 0.74
N ARG A 404 3.79 -14.93 0.23
CA ARG A 404 2.52 -15.08 0.92
C ARG A 404 2.62 -16.12 2.01
N ILE A 405 1.93 -15.91 3.12
CA ILE A 405 1.89 -16.85 4.22
C ILE A 405 1.01 -18.03 3.86
N ILE A 406 1.52 -19.25 3.97
CA ILE A 406 0.78 -20.47 3.65
C ILE A 406 0.38 -21.16 4.95
N ILE A 407 -0.91 -21.46 5.09
CA ILE A 407 -1.47 -22.19 6.24
C ILE A 407 -2.07 -23.50 5.71
N PRO A 408 -1.34 -24.62 5.79
CA PRO A 408 -1.84 -25.91 5.35
C PRO A 408 -2.70 -26.56 6.42
N VAL A 409 -3.96 -26.89 6.11
CA VAL A 409 -4.84 -27.63 6.98
C VAL A 409 -4.63 -29.14 6.74
N GLY A 410 -3.58 -29.69 7.34
CA GLY A 410 -3.15 -31.07 7.13
C GLY A 410 -4.20 -32.15 7.46
N ALA A 411 -5.15 -31.83 8.37
CA ALA A 411 -6.30 -32.67 8.67
C ALA A 411 -7.18 -32.99 7.46
N THR A 412 -7.12 -32.19 6.39
CA THR A 412 -7.88 -32.38 5.14
C THR A 412 -7.20 -33.33 4.14
N GLY A 413 -6.02 -33.85 4.47
CA GLY A 413 -5.32 -34.85 3.64
C GLY A 413 -4.60 -34.27 2.40
N HIS A 414 -4.13 -35.15 1.54
CA HIS A 414 -3.56 -34.88 0.20
C HIS A 414 -2.44 -33.83 0.17
N VAL A 415 -2.47 -32.85 -0.73
CA VAL A 415 -1.45 -31.79 -0.84
C VAL A 415 -1.35 -30.97 0.43
N ALA A 416 -2.49 -30.66 1.09
CA ALA A 416 -2.48 -29.94 2.35
C ALA A 416 -1.77 -30.71 3.46
N ARG A 417 -1.87 -32.05 3.49
CA ARG A 417 -1.14 -32.91 4.43
C ARG A 417 0.37 -32.90 4.18
N GLN A 418 0.79 -33.01 2.91
CA GLN A 418 2.19 -32.96 2.53
C GLN A 418 2.83 -31.63 2.93
N LEU A 419 2.16 -30.52 2.66
CA LEU A 419 2.61 -29.18 3.05
C LEU A 419 2.66 -29.03 4.59
N TRP A 420 1.66 -29.54 5.28
CA TRP A 420 1.63 -29.48 6.75
C TRP A 420 2.81 -30.23 7.36
N GLU A 421 3.19 -31.39 6.85
CA GLU A 421 4.35 -32.15 7.28
C GLU A 421 5.66 -31.38 7.07
N GLU A 422 5.81 -30.71 5.90
CA GLU A 422 6.93 -29.84 5.59
C GLU A 422 7.02 -28.66 6.59
N TYR A 423 5.91 -27.96 6.80
CA TYR A 423 5.86 -26.78 7.67
C TYR A 423 6.02 -27.11 9.15
N ARG A 424 5.51 -28.26 9.57
CA ARG A 424 5.69 -28.75 10.94
C ARG A 424 7.14 -29.16 11.23
N ALA A 425 7.88 -29.61 10.24
CA ALA A 425 9.28 -29.99 10.42
C ALA A 425 10.19 -28.79 10.72
N ALA A 426 9.90 -27.60 10.17
CA ALA A 426 10.69 -26.40 10.36
C ALA A 426 9.80 -25.13 10.58
N PRO A 427 8.94 -25.09 11.59
CA PRO A 427 7.93 -24.01 11.75
C PRO A 427 8.55 -22.63 11.95
N GLN A 428 9.76 -22.54 12.50
CA GLN A 428 10.48 -21.28 12.68
C GLN A 428 10.91 -20.65 11.36
N GLU A 429 11.27 -21.45 10.37
CA GLU A 429 11.67 -20.98 9.05
C GLU A 429 10.48 -20.36 8.29
N TRP A 430 9.28 -20.92 8.49
CA TRP A 430 8.07 -20.52 7.77
C TRP A 430 7.30 -19.37 8.43
N TYR A 431 7.26 -19.35 9.77
CA TYR A 431 6.41 -18.39 10.49
C TYR A 431 7.18 -17.46 11.42
N GLY A 432 8.40 -17.82 11.84
CA GLY A 432 9.23 -17.00 12.73
C GLY A 432 8.67 -16.77 14.13
N LYS A 433 7.54 -17.41 14.49
CA LYS A 433 6.79 -17.19 15.73
C LYS A 433 6.49 -18.50 16.47
N PRO A 434 7.08 -18.73 17.67
CA PRO A 434 6.89 -19.97 18.44
C PRO A 434 5.44 -20.25 18.82
N GLU A 435 4.64 -19.22 19.06
CA GLU A 435 3.23 -19.32 19.48
C GLU A 435 2.31 -19.94 18.39
N ILE A 436 2.79 -20.10 17.17
CA ILE A 436 2.07 -20.74 16.08
C ILE A 436 2.17 -22.27 16.15
N ILE A 437 3.24 -22.81 16.76
CA ILE A 437 3.53 -24.25 16.77
C ILE A 437 2.36 -25.09 17.33
N PRO A 438 1.75 -24.77 18.50
CA PRO A 438 0.62 -25.54 19.01
C PRO A 438 -0.58 -25.55 18.07
N LYS A 439 -0.85 -24.43 17.41
CA LYS A 439 -1.95 -24.26 16.46
C LYS A 439 -1.71 -25.09 15.19
N LEU A 440 -0.47 -25.12 14.71
CA LEU A 440 -0.06 -25.95 13.58
C LEU A 440 -0.25 -27.45 13.89
N VAL A 441 -0.02 -27.90 15.13
CA VAL A 441 -0.29 -29.28 15.54
C VAL A 441 -1.77 -29.62 15.39
N VAL A 442 -2.66 -28.73 15.84
CA VAL A 442 -4.13 -28.92 15.68
C VAL A 442 -4.51 -29.05 14.21
N LEU A 443 -3.93 -28.25 13.32
CA LEU A 443 -4.23 -28.31 11.88
C LEU A 443 -3.87 -29.65 11.21
N GLY A 444 -3.08 -30.48 11.85
CA GLY A 444 -2.74 -31.83 11.35
C GLY A 444 -3.63 -32.94 11.89
N ASP A 445 -4.48 -32.68 12.85
CA ASP A 445 -5.32 -33.68 13.53
C ASP A 445 -6.70 -33.81 12.87
N SER A 446 -6.90 -34.90 12.12
CA SER A 446 -8.19 -35.21 11.48
C SER A 446 -9.30 -35.58 12.47
N SER A 447 -8.95 -35.93 13.72
CA SER A 447 -9.94 -36.21 14.77
C SER A 447 -10.47 -34.92 15.42
N ALA A 448 -9.73 -33.80 15.34
CA ALA A 448 -10.10 -32.53 15.95
C ALA A 448 -11.48 -32.03 15.50
N PRO A 449 -12.25 -31.39 16.38
CA PRO A 449 -13.53 -30.75 16.02
C PRO A 449 -13.33 -29.69 14.94
N VAL A 450 -14.32 -29.48 14.09
CA VAL A 450 -14.27 -28.43 13.01
C VAL A 450 -13.96 -27.07 13.59
N GLY A 451 -14.64 -26.66 14.68
CA GLY A 451 -14.39 -25.37 15.33
C GLY A 451 -12.94 -25.20 15.78
N SER A 452 -12.28 -26.25 16.26
CA SER A 452 -10.85 -26.19 16.68
C SER A 452 -9.91 -26.00 15.49
N LEU A 453 -10.18 -26.66 14.36
CA LEU A 453 -9.40 -26.48 13.11
C LEU A 453 -9.52 -25.07 12.58
N VAL A 454 -10.75 -24.54 12.52
CA VAL A 454 -11.01 -23.18 12.04
C VAL A 454 -10.39 -22.14 12.97
N GLN A 455 -10.58 -22.30 14.29
CA GLN A 455 -9.98 -21.39 15.27
C GLN A 455 -8.44 -21.36 15.18
N ALA A 456 -7.81 -22.51 14.93
CA ALA A 456 -6.37 -22.57 14.74
C ALA A 456 -5.92 -21.78 13.49
N VAL A 457 -6.65 -21.79 12.38
CA VAL A 457 -6.38 -20.95 11.21
C VAL A 457 -6.49 -19.48 11.59
N ILE A 458 -7.60 -19.07 12.19
CA ILE A 458 -7.84 -17.68 12.61
C ILE A 458 -6.74 -17.18 13.56
N ASP A 459 -6.37 -17.98 14.55
CA ASP A 459 -5.37 -17.66 15.55
C ASP A 459 -3.97 -17.53 14.93
N ILE A 460 -3.62 -18.34 13.93
CA ILE A 460 -2.37 -18.20 13.19
C ILE A 460 -2.33 -16.86 12.48
N ILE A 461 -3.40 -16.52 11.73
CA ILE A 461 -3.47 -15.25 11.00
C ILE A 461 -3.34 -14.07 11.97
N LYS A 462 -4.09 -14.07 13.07
CA LYS A 462 -4.02 -13.01 14.10
C LYS A 462 -2.65 -12.92 14.76
N SER A 463 -1.99 -14.05 14.99
CA SER A 463 -0.63 -14.05 15.57
C SER A 463 0.40 -13.43 14.62
N LEU A 464 0.23 -13.57 13.32
CA LEU A 464 1.12 -12.99 12.31
C LEU A 464 0.95 -11.48 12.17
N ASP A 465 -0.23 -10.96 12.47
CA ASP A 465 -0.55 -9.53 12.41
C ASP A 465 -0.07 -8.73 13.65
N ASN A 466 0.11 -9.39 14.78
CA ASN A 466 0.64 -8.81 16.01
C ASN A 466 2.16 -8.75 16.02
#